data_5a5de9d55f1194ccfe19d04b897b6a80
#
_entry.id   5a5de9d55f1194ccfe19d04b897b6a80
#
_cell.length_a   1.000
_cell.length_b   1.000
_cell.length_c   1.000
_cell.angle_alpha   90.00
_cell.angle_beta   90.00
_cell.angle_gamma   90.00
#
_symmetry.space_group_name_H-M   'P 1'
#
loop_
_entity.id
_entity.type
_entity.pdbx_description
1 polymer ?
#
loop_
_entity_poly.entity_id
_entity_poly.type
_entity_poly.pdbx_seq_one_letter_code
_entity_poly.pdbx_strand_id
1 'polypeptide(L)'
;MLFRSATIVDSLKGLFVPNDKIGMQYEKGLMGRDSAGMNWKMDQNIYAQTFGSYAGTIATNTSTATGYLTSGWAQTSTISVTSTGAVSLNAGDVIQIAGVYAVNPQNRKAYGSNKLRNFVVTQAASGTGATFNVTVSPAVITAGQFQNVSIPSPGAAAVTPFNQTGAVSPQNIVMHRNAFTMAMADLELPEGVHFAGRAADKDLGLSIRVVRQYTINNDSIPTRLDVLYGWAPLYPELACRIAS
;
A
#
# COMPACT_ATOMS: atom_id res chain seq x y z
N MET A 1 -0.77 -4.94 -14.27
CA MET A 1 -1.03 -3.58 -13.79
C MET A 1 -2.52 -3.37 -13.69
N LEU A 2 -3.01 -2.83 -12.60
CA LEU A 2 -4.41 -2.50 -12.36
C LEU A 2 -4.54 -0.99 -12.24
N PHE A 3 -5.46 -0.34 -12.99
CA PHE A 3 -5.60 1.10 -12.99
C PHE A 3 -7.05 1.55 -13.20
N ARG A 4 -7.37 2.75 -12.76
CA ARG A 4 -8.69 3.39 -12.88
C ARG A 4 -8.69 4.66 -13.74
N SER A 5 -7.53 5.26 -13.94
CA SER A 5 -7.43 6.57 -14.59
C SER A 5 -7.59 6.49 -16.09
N ALA A 6 -8.60 7.16 -16.63
CA ALA A 6 -8.79 7.35 -18.06
C ALA A 6 -7.64 8.15 -18.70
N THR A 7 -6.99 9.02 -17.94
CA THR A 7 -5.87 9.86 -18.40
C THR A 7 -4.66 9.03 -18.81
N ILE A 8 -4.33 7.96 -18.06
CA ILE A 8 -3.24 7.05 -18.40
C ILE A 8 -3.56 6.30 -19.69
N VAL A 9 -4.82 5.89 -19.87
CA VAL A 9 -5.28 5.21 -21.09
C VAL A 9 -5.17 6.12 -22.31
N ASP A 10 -5.62 7.37 -22.18
CA ASP A 10 -5.61 8.33 -23.29
C ASP A 10 -4.18 8.70 -23.70
N SER A 11 -3.28 8.90 -22.76
CA SER A 11 -1.87 9.20 -23.04
C SER A 11 -1.11 8.02 -23.66
N LEU A 12 -1.53 6.80 -23.43
CA LEU A 12 -0.89 5.58 -23.90
C LEU A 12 -1.69 4.83 -24.98
N LYS A 13 -2.74 5.45 -25.58
CA LYS A 13 -3.65 4.75 -26.49
C LYS A 13 -2.97 4.14 -27.71
N GLY A 14 -1.88 4.74 -28.20
CA GLY A 14 -1.09 4.15 -29.28
C GLY A 14 -0.46 2.79 -28.94
N LEU A 15 -0.30 2.51 -27.65
CA LEU A 15 0.24 1.24 -27.14
C LEU A 15 -0.85 0.15 -27.01
N PHE A 16 -2.13 0.57 -26.90
CA PHE A 16 -3.26 -0.32 -26.62
C PHE A 16 -4.14 -0.63 -27.84
N VAL A 17 -3.94 0.02 -28.98
CA VAL A 17 -4.81 -0.08 -30.17
C VAL A 17 -4.10 -0.64 -31.42
N PRO A 18 -3.27 -1.69 -31.36
CA PRO A 18 -2.92 -2.44 -32.56
C PRO A 18 -4.08 -3.38 -32.95
N ASN A 19 -4.40 -3.44 -34.23
CA ASN A 19 -5.56 -4.17 -34.78
C ASN A 19 -5.64 -5.66 -34.37
N ASP A 20 -4.51 -6.32 -34.17
CA ASP A 20 -4.43 -7.74 -33.77
C ASP A 20 -4.78 -7.98 -32.30
N LYS A 21 -4.73 -6.94 -31.45
CA LYS A 21 -5.02 -7.03 -30.02
C LYS A 21 -6.48 -6.71 -29.64
N ILE A 22 -7.22 -6.06 -30.53
CA ILE A 22 -8.62 -5.64 -30.28
C ILE A 22 -9.52 -6.85 -30.01
N GLY A 23 -9.35 -7.96 -30.73
CA GLY A 23 -10.12 -9.19 -30.52
C GLY A 23 -9.94 -9.77 -29.11
N MET A 24 -8.70 -9.81 -28.59
CA MET A 24 -8.41 -10.29 -27.25
C MET A 24 -8.88 -9.35 -26.14
N GLN A 25 -8.91 -8.05 -26.41
CA GLN A 25 -9.45 -7.07 -25.47
C GLN A 25 -10.95 -7.31 -25.26
N TYR A 26 -11.67 -7.58 -26.33
CA TYR A 26 -13.11 -7.85 -26.29
C TYR A 26 -13.43 -9.18 -25.61
N GLU A 27 -12.64 -10.22 -25.91
CA GLU A 27 -12.86 -11.58 -25.40
C GLU A 27 -12.49 -11.74 -23.92
N LYS A 28 -11.39 -11.10 -23.46
CA LYS A 28 -10.80 -11.34 -22.14
C LYS A 28 -10.86 -10.14 -21.19
N GLY A 29 -11.39 -9.00 -21.63
CA GLY A 29 -11.42 -7.76 -20.82
C GLY A 29 -10.03 -7.22 -20.46
N LEU A 30 -8.99 -7.61 -21.21
CA LEU A 30 -7.62 -7.16 -20.99
C LEU A 30 -7.36 -5.96 -21.92
N MET A 31 -7.05 -4.80 -21.36
CA MET A 31 -6.74 -3.61 -22.15
C MET A 31 -5.44 -3.72 -22.95
N GLY A 32 -4.45 -4.45 -22.45
CA GLY A 32 -3.20 -4.70 -23.15
C GLY A 32 -2.49 -5.89 -22.56
N ARG A 33 -2.10 -6.82 -23.42
CA ARG A 33 -1.24 -7.94 -23.06
C ARG A 33 0.16 -7.65 -23.58
N ASP A 34 1.14 -7.85 -22.68
CA ASP A 34 2.57 -7.67 -22.98
C ASP A 34 2.94 -6.28 -23.53
N SER A 35 2.10 -5.26 -23.24
CA SER A 35 2.42 -3.88 -23.57
C SER A 35 3.38 -3.31 -22.54
N ALA A 36 4.57 -2.91 -22.97
CA ALA A 36 5.68 -2.49 -22.11
C ALA A 36 6.06 -3.58 -21.07
N GLY A 37 5.94 -4.86 -21.41
CA GLY A 37 6.24 -5.99 -20.51
C GLY A 37 5.21 -6.20 -19.38
N MET A 38 4.03 -5.60 -19.50
CA MET A 38 2.99 -5.66 -18.47
C MET A 38 1.63 -6.03 -19.05
N ASN A 39 0.83 -6.74 -18.25
CA ASN A 39 -0.58 -6.97 -18.54
C ASN A 39 -1.42 -5.86 -17.90
N TRP A 40 -2.17 -5.14 -18.71
CA TRP A 40 -2.98 -4.00 -18.29
C TRP A 40 -4.43 -4.42 -18.10
N LYS A 41 -4.98 -4.11 -16.93
CA LYS A 41 -6.38 -4.35 -16.57
C LYS A 41 -6.97 -3.08 -15.99
N MET A 42 -8.23 -2.81 -16.29
CA MET A 42 -8.99 -1.71 -15.72
C MET A 42 -10.01 -2.25 -14.72
N ASP A 43 -10.11 -1.62 -13.53
CA ASP A 43 -11.08 -1.97 -12.51
C ASP A 43 -11.59 -0.69 -11.85
N GLN A 44 -12.89 -0.66 -11.56
CA GLN A 44 -13.53 0.48 -10.89
C GLN A 44 -13.34 0.44 -9.35
N ASN A 45 -12.98 -0.72 -8.78
CA ASN A 45 -12.79 -0.91 -7.35
C ASN A 45 -11.43 -0.44 -6.83
N ILE A 46 -10.67 0.28 -7.64
CA ILE A 46 -9.38 0.83 -7.20
C ILE A 46 -9.63 1.92 -6.17
N TYR A 47 -8.94 1.79 -5.04
CA TYR A 47 -9.03 2.72 -3.93
C TYR A 47 -8.60 4.12 -4.34
N ALA A 48 -9.41 5.12 -4.00
CA ALA A 48 -9.07 6.53 -4.13
C ALA A 48 -8.59 7.07 -2.78
N GLN A 49 -7.34 7.50 -2.74
CA GLN A 49 -6.71 8.09 -1.55
C GLN A 49 -7.04 9.58 -1.48
N THR A 50 -7.55 10.01 -0.34
CA THR A 50 -7.62 11.44 0.00
C THR A 50 -6.33 11.81 0.73
N PHE A 51 -5.53 12.69 0.15
CA PHE A 51 -4.28 13.14 0.75
C PHE A 51 -4.51 14.16 1.85
N GLY A 52 -3.55 14.25 2.76
CA GLY A 52 -3.57 15.22 3.82
C GLY A 52 -3.45 16.68 3.33
N SER A 53 -3.71 17.63 4.20
CA SER A 53 -3.62 19.07 3.92
C SER A 53 -2.33 19.63 4.52
N TYR A 54 -1.54 20.34 3.71
CA TYR A 54 -0.21 20.85 4.09
C TYR A 54 -0.17 22.37 3.89
N ALA A 55 -0.65 23.12 4.88
CA ALA A 55 -0.60 24.58 4.85
C ALA A 55 0.71 25.18 5.38
N GLY A 56 1.56 24.34 6.01
CA GLY A 56 2.84 24.75 6.57
C GLY A 56 3.99 23.82 6.16
N THR A 57 5.20 24.21 6.54
CA THR A 57 6.37 23.35 6.38
C THR A 57 6.45 22.35 7.51
N ILE A 58 6.94 21.14 7.21
CA ILE A 58 7.17 20.08 8.16
C ILE A 58 8.67 19.82 8.23
N ALA A 59 9.22 19.73 9.42
CA ALA A 59 10.61 19.35 9.64
C ALA A 59 10.73 18.31 10.75
N THR A 60 11.70 17.43 10.66
CA THR A 60 12.05 16.55 11.78
C THR A 60 12.56 17.37 12.95
N ASN A 61 12.24 16.97 14.17
CA ASN A 61 12.72 17.66 15.36
C ASN A 61 14.25 17.55 15.47
N THR A 62 14.92 18.67 15.83
CA THR A 62 16.38 18.75 15.91
C THR A 62 16.99 17.93 17.06
N SER A 63 16.21 17.65 18.07
CA SER A 63 16.70 17.00 19.30
C SER A 63 16.81 15.50 19.13
N THR A 64 17.49 15.04 18.15
CA THR A 64 17.76 13.63 17.95
C THR A 64 16.88 12.93 16.94
N ALA A 65 17.45 12.05 16.27
CA ALA A 65 16.96 10.84 15.65
C ALA A 65 15.89 10.07 16.50
N THR A 66 14.96 10.77 17.14
CA THR A 66 13.85 10.15 17.89
C THR A 66 12.98 9.40 16.93
N GLY A 67 12.97 8.06 17.06
CA GLY A 67 12.27 7.16 16.16
C GLY A 67 13.15 6.54 15.07
N TYR A 68 14.43 6.93 14.96
CA TYR A 68 15.36 6.22 14.08
C TYR A 68 16.00 5.04 14.82
N LEU A 69 15.92 3.89 14.22
CA LEU A 69 16.50 2.67 14.78
C LEU A 69 17.98 2.58 14.39
N THR A 70 18.84 2.33 15.37
CA THR A 70 20.26 2.10 15.17
C THR A 70 20.62 0.62 15.10
N SER A 71 19.68 -0.26 15.45
CA SER A 71 19.84 -1.71 15.39
C SER A 71 18.48 -2.41 15.46
N GLY A 72 18.45 -3.68 15.10
CA GLY A 72 17.24 -4.48 15.11
C GLY A 72 16.34 -4.24 13.89
N TRP A 73 15.19 -4.87 13.91
CA TRP A 73 14.16 -4.77 12.89
C TRP A 73 12.83 -4.32 13.48
N ALA A 74 12.16 -3.42 12.78
CA ALA A 74 10.77 -3.06 13.04
C ALA A 74 10.07 -2.80 11.71
N GLN A 75 8.77 -3.00 11.68
CA GLN A 75 7.94 -2.71 10.51
C GLN A 75 7.71 -1.21 10.34
N THR A 76 7.54 -0.51 11.45
CA THR A 76 7.24 0.91 11.49
C THR A 76 8.15 1.62 12.48
N SER A 77 8.36 2.92 12.29
CA SER A 77 8.96 3.80 13.29
C SER A 77 8.12 5.06 13.44
N THR A 78 8.12 5.62 14.66
CA THR A 78 7.42 6.87 14.97
C THR A 78 8.45 7.98 15.05
N ILE A 79 8.37 8.94 14.11
CA ILE A 79 9.27 10.09 14.05
C ILE A 79 8.56 11.32 14.61
N SER A 80 9.30 12.12 15.40
CA SER A 80 8.81 13.39 15.91
C SER A 80 9.10 14.49 14.88
N VAL A 81 8.07 15.21 14.48
CA VAL A 81 8.15 16.31 13.50
C VAL A 81 7.50 17.56 14.06
N THR A 82 7.95 18.72 13.58
CA THR A 82 7.39 20.02 13.93
C THR A 82 6.83 20.68 12.68
N SER A 83 5.65 21.25 12.76
CA SER A 83 5.05 22.04 11.69
C SER A 83 5.04 23.53 12.01
N THR A 84 5.14 24.38 10.98
CA THR A 84 5.01 25.84 11.13
C THR A 84 3.58 26.33 10.99
N GLY A 85 2.67 25.51 10.47
CA GLY A 85 1.26 25.81 10.25
C GLY A 85 0.38 24.58 10.43
N ALA A 86 -0.88 24.70 10.04
CA ALA A 86 -1.81 23.57 10.07
C ALA A 86 -1.37 22.50 9.04
N VAL A 87 -1.07 21.32 9.51
CA VAL A 87 -0.71 20.16 8.70
C VAL A 87 -1.51 18.97 9.17
N SER A 88 -2.09 18.25 8.23
CA SER A 88 -2.67 16.93 8.46
C SER A 88 -2.07 15.94 7.46
N LEU A 89 -1.58 14.81 7.95
CA LEU A 89 -1.11 13.68 7.16
C LEU A 89 -2.13 12.55 7.30
N ASN A 90 -2.58 12.02 6.20
CA ASN A 90 -3.51 10.89 6.21
C ASN A 90 -2.73 9.56 6.07
N ALA A 91 -3.32 8.49 6.58
CA ALA A 91 -2.77 7.16 6.36
C ALA A 91 -2.69 6.87 4.84
N GLY A 92 -1.54 6.40 4.38
CA GLY A 92 -1.27 6.19 2.95
C GLY A 92 -0.54 7.34 2.26
N ASP A 93 -0.36 8.50 2.90
CA ASP A 93 0.47 9.58 2.37
C ASP A 93 1.93 9.15 2.28
N VAL A 94 2.59 9.57 1.22
CA VAL A 94 4.03 9.30 1.03
C VAL A 94 4.81 10.55 1.37
N ILE A 95 5.82 10.39 2.22
CA ILE A 95 6.71 11.48 2.63
C ILE A 95 8.16 11.15 2.31
N GLN A 96 8.94 12.17 2.06
CA GLN A 96 10.39 12.12 1.94
C GLN A 96 11.00 13.01 3.02
N ILE A 97 12.13 12.58 3.57
CA ILE A 97 12.88 13.34 4.57
C ILE A 97 14.19 13.75 3.91
N ALA A 98 14.48 15.04 3.90
CA ALA A 98 15.71 15.56 3.31
C ALA A 98 16.94 14.94 3.99
N GLY A 99 17.92 14.53 3.19
CA GLY A 99 19.14 13.91 3.70
C GLY A 99 19.01 12.45 4.13
N VAL A 100 17.81 11.84 4.02
CA VAL A 100 17.60 10.42 4.29
C VAL A 100 17.60 9.65 2.98
N TYR A 101 18.73 9.04 2.66
CA TYR A 101 18.95 8.38 1.38
C TYR A 101 18.67 6.88 1.46
N ALA A 102 18.08 6.34 0.41
CA ALA A 102 17.91 4.91 0.25
C ALA A 102 19.27 4.22 0.07
N VAL A 103 19.44 3.07 0.71
CA VAL A 103 20.66 2.26 0.60
C VAL A 103 20.38 0.92 -0.07
N ASN A 104 21.39 0.38 -0.71
CA ASN A 104 21.36 -0.97 -1.20
C ASN A 104 21.50 -1.95 0.00
N PRO A 105 20.57 -2.89 0.19
CA PRO A 105 20.59 -3.81 1.33
C PRO A 105 21.87 -4.67 1.43
N GLN A 106 22.52 -4.97 0.30
CA GLN A 106 23.71 -5.82 0.28
C GLN A 106 24.96 -5.11 0.76
N ASN A 107 25.25 -3.91 0.21
CA ASN A 107 26.48 -3.17 0.52
C ASN A 107 26.28 -2.03 1.52
N ARG A 108 25.03 -1.72 1.90
CA ARG A 108 24.63 -0.67 2.86
C ARG A 108 25.12 0.74 2.48
N LYS A 109 25.44 0.95 1.21
CA LYS A 109 25.81 2.27 0.68
C LYS A 109 24.62 2.93 0.02
N ALA A 110 24.53 4.26 0.14
CA ALA A 110 23.53 5.03 -0.58
C ALA A 110 23.65 4.80 -2.09
N TYR A 111 22.53 4.80 -2.79
CA TYR A 111 22.54 4.75 -4.25
C TYR A 111 23.29 5.99 -4.81
N GLY A 112 24.06 5.81 -5.87
CA GLY A 112 24.98 6.81 -6.40
C GLY A 112 24.40 8.18 -6.78
N SER A 113 23.10 8.32 -6.86
CA SER A 113 22.36 9.57 -7.10
C SER A 113 21.80 10.22 -5.84
N ASN A 114 22.19 9.78 -4.64
CA ASN A 114 21.64 10.26 -3.37
C ASN A 114 20.10 10.29 -3.35
N LYS A 115 19.48 9.19 -3.81
CA LYS A 115 18.04 9.08 -3.92
C LYS A 115 17.40 9.06 -2.53
N LEU A 116 16.51 10.00 -2.25
CA LEU A 116 15.74 10.02 -1.01
C LEU A 116 14.88 8.76 -0.87
N ARG A 117 14.74 8.27 0.36
CA ARG A 117 13.86 7.16 0.68
C ARG A 117 12.43 7.66 0.82
N ASN A 118 11.49 6.93 0.23
CA ASN A 118 10.06 7.17 0.43
C ASN A 118 9.58 6.40 1.65
N PHE A 119 8.76 7.06 2.46
CA PHE A 119 8.09 6.48 3.62
C PHE A 119 6.59 6.69 3.49
N VAL A 120 5.82 5.71 3.89
CA VAL A 120 4.35 5.77 3.90
C VAL A 120 3.87 6.02 5.32
N VAL A 121 3.03 7.02 5.50
CA VAL A 121 2.36 7.29 6.77
C VAL A 121 1.33 6.19 7.03
N THR A 122 1.43 5.52 8.17
CA THR A 122 0.55 4.39 8.51
C THR A 122 -0.65 4.79 9.36
N GLN A 123 -0.55 5.90 10.10
CA GLN A 123 -1.60 6.45 10.93
C GLN A 123 -1.76 7.93 10.66
N ALA A 124 -3.01 8.39 10.63
CA ALA A 124 -3.28 9.82 10.49
C ALA A 124 -2.64 10.61 11.62
N ALA A 125 -2.01 11.72 11.29
CA ALA A 125 -1.34 12.61 12.23
C ALA A 125 -1.56 14.07 11.84
N SER A 126 -1.69 14.94 12.81
CA SER A 126 -1.89 16.37 12.57
C SER A 126 -1.16 17.24 13.59
N GLY A 127 -0.78 18.44 13.16
CA GLY A 127 -0.17 19.45 14.01
C GLY A 127 -0.45 20.84 13.49
N THR A 128 -0.48 21.80 14.41
CA THR A 128 -0.68 23.22 14.07
C THR A 128 0.36 24.05 14.81
N GLY A 129 1.49 24.34 14.15
CA GLY A 129 2.58 25.09 14.75
C GLY A 129 3.22 24.42 15.97
N ALA A 130 3.15 23.09 16.07
CA ALA A 130 3.59 22.31 17.20
C ALA A 130 4.29 21.03 16.78
N THR A 131 4.93 20.38 17.74
CA THR A 131 5.52 19.06 17.56
C THR A 131 4.46 17.98 17.63
N PHE A 132 4.48 17.03 16.71
CA PHE A 132 3.59 15.87 16.67
C PHE A 132 4.34 14.64 16.15
N ASN A 133 3.76 13.48 16.37
CA ASN A 133 4.37 12.20 16.00
C ASN A 133 3.73 11.65 14.72
N VAL A 134 4.60 11.17 13.83
CA VAL A 134 4.19 10.53 12.57
C VAL A 134 4.74 9.11 12.54
N THR A 135 3.86 8.12 12.40
CA THR A 135 4.25 6.72 12.27
C THR A 135 4.40 6.37 10.79
N VAL A 136 5.58 5.90 10.43
CA VAL A 136 5.95 5.62 9.03
C VAL A 136 6.36 4.17 8.82
N SER A 137 6.12 3.68 7.63
CA SER A 137 6.58 2.38 7.12
C SER A 137 7.30 2.59 5.77
N PRO A 138 8.42 1.89 5.51
CA PRO A 138 9.19 1.04 6.44
C PRO A 138 9.81 1.84 7.58
N ALA A 139 10.21 1.16 8.65
CA ALA A 139 10.93 1.81 9.74
C ALA A 139 12.23 2.45 9.23
N VAL A 140 12.63 3.57 9.83
CA VAL A 140 13.88 4.26 9.51
C VAL A 140 15.01 3.58 10.30
N ILE A 141 15.82 2.75 9.64
CA ILE A 141 16.91 1.99 10.25
C ILE A 141 18.24 2.48 9.69
N THR A 142 19.04 3.11 10.55
CA THR A 142 20.27 3.84 10.14
C THR A 142 21.52 3.00 10.22
N ALA A 143 21.50 1.89 10.95
CA ALA A 143 22.65 1.01 11.12
C ALA A 143 22.23 -0.43 11.37
N GLY A 144 23.19 -1.35 11.36
CA GLY A 144 22.96 -2.77 11.65
C GLY A 144 22.60 -3.61 10.43
N GLN A 145 22.14 -4.82 10.70
CA GLN A 145 21.83 -5.83 9.68
C GLN A 145 20.70 -5.39 8.74
N PHE A 146 19.72 -4.68 9.27
CA PHE A 146 18.52 -4.25 8.55
C PHE A 146 18.58 -2.78 8.10
N GLN A 147 19.77 -2.21 8.05
CA GLN A 147 19.96 -0.83 7.59
C GLN A 147 19.29 -0.61 6.22
N ASN A 148 18.39 0.37 6.15
CA ASN A 148 17.65 0.70 4.95
C ASN A 148 17.81 2.17 4.51
N VAL A 149 18.47 2.99 5.33
CA VAL A 149 18.78 4.38 5.03
C VAL A 149 20.20 4.76 5.42
N SER A 150 20.71 5.79 4.76
CA SER A 150 21.94 6.49 5.12
C SER A 150 21.62 7.94 5.40
N ILE A 151 22.09 8.46 6.55
CA ILE A 151 21.90 9.84 6.97
C ILE A 151 23.28 10.44 7.21
N PRO A 152 23.84 11.16 6.22
CA PRO A 152 25.18 11.74 6.33
C PRO A 152 25.29 12.84 7.40
N SER A 153 24.19 13.56 7.65
CA SER A 153 24.14 14.65 8.63
C SER A 153 22.81 14.59 9.38
N PRO A 154 22.79 14.00 10.59
CA PRO A 154 21.59 14.02 11.41
C PRO A 154 21.33 15.45 11.90
N GLY A 155 20.12 15.94 11.71
CA GLY A 155 19.68 17.28 12.11
C GLY A 155 18.23 17.52 11.74
N ALA A 156 17.75 18.74 11.97
CA ALA A 156 16.42 19.12 11.48
C ALA A 156 16.40 19.03 9.96
N ALA A 157 15.57 18.15 9.44
CA ALA A 157 15.46 17.91 8.01
C ALA A 157 14.03 18.21 7.55
N ALA A 158 13.89 18.87 6.41
CA ALA A 158 12.59 19.11 5.82
C ALA A 158 11.90 17.78 5.48
N VAL A 159 10.64 17.66 5.87
CA VAL A 159 9.76 16.55 5.51
C VAL A 159 8.85 17.03 4.39
N THR A 160 8.97 16.44 3.22
CA THR A 160 8.21 16.83 2.04
C THR A 160 7.21 15.72 1.71
N PRO A 161 5.90 16.01 1.79
CA PRO A 161 4.89 15.13 1.24
C PRO A 161 5.03 15.04 -0.28
N PHE A 162 4.92 13.84 -0.81
CA PHE A 162 5.07 13.60 -2.26
C PHE A 162 3.80 13.94 -3.05
N ASN A 163 2.68 14.07 -2.37
CA ASN A 163 1.35 14.22 -2.96
C ASN A 163 0.88 15.67 -2.92
N GLN A 164 -0.13 15.98 -3.73
CA GLN A 164 -0.78 17.29 -3.70
C GLN A 164 -1.68 17.40 -2.47
N THR A 165 -1.65 18.56 -1.84
CA THR A 165 -2.44 18.87 -0.63
C THR A 165 -3.94 18.74 -0.89
N GLY A 166 -4.63 17.97 -0.04
CA GLY A 166 -6.09 17.79 -0.06
C GLY A 166 -6.67 17.12 -1.31
N ALA A 167 -5.84 16.69 -2.25
CA ALA A 167 -6.31 16.05 -3.48
C ALA A 167 -6.81 14.63 -3.23
N VAL A 168 -7.73 14.18 -4.06
CA VAL A 168 -8.19 12.80 -4.12
C VAL A 168 -7.63 12.17 -5.39
N SER A 169 -6.88 11.09 -5.25
CA SER A 169 -6.23 10.43 -6.38
C SER A 169 -6.45 8.92 -6.33
N PRO A 170 -6.84 8.29 -7.45
CA PRO A 170 -6.89 6.84 -7.55
C PRO A 170 -5.48 6.24 -7.48
N GLN A 171 -5.34 5.19 -6.69
CA GLN A 171 -4.06 4.53 -6.44
C GLN A 171 -3.91 3.30 -7.33
N ASN A 172 -3.40 3.50 -8.54
CA ASN A 172 -3.13 2.41 -9.47
C ASN A 172 -1.94 1.58 -8.97
N ILE A 173 -1.97 0.29 -9.22
CA ILE A 173 -0.91 -0.62 -8.77
C ILE A 173 -0.27 -1.34 -9.95
N VAL A 174 1.05 -1.36 -9.96
CA VAL A 174 1.87 -2.23 -10.80
C VAL A 174 2.50 -3.26 -9.89
N MET A 175 2.27 -4.53 -10.16
CA MET A 175 2.82 -5.58 -9.30
C MET A 175 3.22 -6.81 -10.12
N HIS A 176 4.25 -7.48 -9.69
CA HIS A 176 4.57 -8.83 -10.10
C HIS A 176 3.68 -9.82 -9.33
N ARG A 177 3.37 -10.97 -9.89
CA ARG A 177 2.50 -11.98 -9.26
C ARG A 177 2.98 -12.46 -7.89
N ASN A 178 4.28 -12.35 -7.61
CA ASN A 178 4.89 -12.77 -6.35
C ASN A 178 5.00 -11.63 -5.32
N ALA A 179 4.49 -10.44 -5.61
CA ALA A 179 4.56 -9.30 -4.68
C ALA A 179 3.66 -9.50 -3.46
N PHE A 180 2.46 -10.04 -3.69
CA PHE A 180 1.45 -10.28 -2.67
C PHE A 180 0.96 -11.73 -2.75
N THR A 181 0.56 -12.26 -1.62
CA THR A 181 -0.14 -13.54 -1.56
C THR A 181 -1.47 -13.37 -0.82
N MET A 182 -2.44 -14.14 -1.26
CA MET A 182 -3.69 -14.35 -0.55
C MET A 182 -3.74 -15.82 -0.14
N ALA A 183 -4.07 -16.08 1.10
CA ALA A 183 -4.33 -17.41 1.61
C ALA A 183 -5.74 -17.49 2.18
N MET A 184 -6.42 -18.59 1.94
CA MET A 184 -7.69 -18.92 2.55
C MET A 184 -7.55 -20.21 3.35
N ALA A 185 -8.28 -20.28 4.45
CA ALA A 185 -8.35 -21.47 5.26
C ALA A 185 -9.75 -22.07 5.21
N ASP A 186 -9.80 -23.37 5.16
CA ASP A 186 -11.03 -24.12 5.26
C ASP A 186 -11.61 -24.01 6.67
N LEU A 187 -12.83 -23.49 6.78
CA LEU A 187 -13.54 -23.40 8.06
C LEU A 187 -14.17 -24.75 8.40
N GLU A 188 -14.08 -25.16 9.66
CA GLU A 188 -14.74 -26.35 10.17
C GLU A 188 -16.25 -26.25 10.07
N LEU A 189 -16.91 -27.37 9.72
CA LEU A 189 -18.35 -27.45 9.62
C LEU A 189 -18.94 -27.68 11.01
N PRO A 190 -19.84 -26.80 11.50
CA PRO A 190 -20.49 -27.00 12.80
C PRO A 190 -21.46 -28.18 12.75
N GLU A 191 -21.44 -28.99 13.80
CA GLU A 191 -22.45 -30.03 14.03
C GLU A 191 -23.69 -29.47 14.71
N GLY A 192 -24.83 -30.13 14.53
CA GLY A 192 -26.10 -29.75 15.17
C GLY A 192 -26.83 -28.58 14.50
N VAL A 193 -26.41 -28.16 13.32
CA VAL A 193 -27.10 -27.14 12.50
C VAL A 193 -28.01 -27.82 11.46
N HIS A 194 -29.04 -27.11 11.00
CA HIS A 194 -29.94 -27.61 9.98
C HIS A 194 -29.23 -27.96 8.65
N PHE A 195 -28.27 -27.18 8.26
CA PHE A 195 -27.43 -27.43 7.09
C PHE A 195 -26.06 -26.74 7.26
N ALA A 196 -25.00 -27.47 7.00
CA ALA A 196 -23.66 -26.94 6.87
C ALA A 196 -23.00 -27.52 5.61
N GLY A 197 -22.43 -26.67 4.79
CA GLY A 197 -21.74 -27.07 3.58
C GLY A 197 -20.51 -26.21 3.33
N ARG A 198 -19.50 -26.78 2.67
CA ARG A 198 -18.28 -26.10 2.25
C ARG A 198 -18.04 -26.36 0.77
N ALA A 199 -17.77 -25.31 0.02
CA ALA A 199 -17.29 -25.40 -1.35
C ALA A 199 -15.89 -24.81 -1.40
N ALA A 200 -14.96 -25.54 -2.01
CA ALA A 200 -13.58 -25.09 -2.22
C ALA A 200 -13.20 -25.28 -3.68
N ASP A 201 -12.61 -24.24 -4.25
CA ASP A 201 -12.00 -24.27 -5.57
C ASP A 201 -10.48 -24.38 -5.38
N LYS A 202 -9.88 -25.47 -5.85
CA LYS A 202 -8.46 -25.74 -5.70
C LYS A 202 -7.58 -24.91 -6.62
N ASP A 203 -8.10 -24.52 -7.78
CA ASP A 203 -7.35 -23.76 -8.78
C ASP A 203 -7.19 -22.30 -8.36
N LEU A 204 -8.23 -21.73 -7.75
CA LEU A 204 -8.23 -20.38 -7.22
C LEU A 204 -7.82 -20.30 -5.76
N GLY A 205 -7.77 -21.43 -5.05
CA GLY A 205 -7.48 -21.47 -3.62
C GLY A 205 -8.57 -20.80 -2.76
N LEU A 206 -9.82 -20.80 -3.24
CA LEU A 206 -10.95 -20.15 -2.57
C LEU A 206 -11.78 -21.18 -1.81
N SER A 207 -12.17 -20.86 -0.58
CA SER A 207 -13.04 -21.70 0.26
C SER A 207 -14.15 -20.86 0.88
N ILE A 208 -15.40 -21.34 0.74
CA ILE A 208 -16.59 -20.69 1.28
C ILE A 208 -17.37 -21.73 2.08
N ARG A 209 -17.77 -21.35 3.29
CA ARG A 209 -18.65 -22.12 4.15
C ARG A 209 -20.04 -21.50 4.17
N VAL A 210 -21.08 -22.34 4.05
CA VAL A 210 -22.48 -21.95 4.20
C VAL A 210 -23.03 -22.67 5.43
N VAL A 211 -23.62 -21.92 6.35
CA VAL A 211 -24.29 -22.47 7.54
C VAL A 211 -25.71 -21.94 7.59
N ARG A 212 -26.67 -22.85 7.83
CA ARG A 212 -28.07 -22.53 7.90
C ARG A 212 -28.69 -23.20 9.12
N GLN A 213 -29.47 -22.45 9.88
CA GLN A 213 -30.15 -22.98 11.07
C GLN A 213 -31.54 -22.35 11.22
N TYR A 214 -32.51 -23.14 11.69
CA TYR A 214 -33.82 -22.64 12.08
C TYR A 214 -33.75 -22.04 13.49
N THR A 215 -34.34 -20.87 13.65
CA THR A 215 -34.41 -20.17 14.95
C THR A 215 -35.87 -20.10 15.39
N ILE A 216 -36.20 -20.85 16.43
CA ILE A 216 -37.58 -20.98 16.96
C ILE A 216 -38.10 -19.63 17.47
N ASN A 217 -37.26 -18.81 18.06
CA ASN A 217 -37.65 -17.53 18.67
C ASN A 217 -38.21 -16.51 17.69
N ASN A 218 -37.77 -16.55 16.44
CA ASN A 218 -38.14 -15.56 15.41
C ASN A 218 -38.79 -16.18 14.18
N ASP A 219 -39.08 -17.49 14.20
CA ASP A 219 -39.58 -18.24 13.05
C ASP A 219 -38.83 -17.92 11.75
N SER A 220 -37.50 -17.94 11.83
CA SER A 220 -36.62 -17.57 10.73
C SER A 220 -35.56 -18.63 10.47
N ILE A 221 -35.11 -18.70 9.21
CA ILE A 221 -34.03 -19.61 8.79
C ILE A 221 -32.85 -18.77 8.29
N PRO A 222 -32.04 -18.20 9.20
CA PRO A 222 -30.86 -17.43 8.81
C PRO A 222 -29.87 -18.33 8.09
N THR A 223 -29.34 -17.79 6.98
CA THR A 223 -28.24 -18.40 6.24
C THR A 223 -27.03 -17.48 6.32
N ARG A 224 -25.87 -18.01 6.74
CA ARG A 224 -24.62 -17.29 6.87
C ARG A 224 -23.59 -17.84 5.91
N LEU A 225 -22.93 -16.93 5.21
CA LEU A 225 -21.76 -17.21 4.37
C LEU A 225 -20.50 -16.76 5.11
N ASP A 226 -19.58 -17.68 5.32
CA ASP A 226 -18.32 -17.42 6.00
C ASP A 226 -17.15 -17.65 5.05
N VAL A 227 -16.22 -16.69 5.05
CA VAL A 227 -14.95 -16.75 4.32
C VAL A 227 -13.86 -16.33 5.27
N LEU A 228 -12.80 -17.14 5.39
CA LEU A 228 -11.61 -16.80 6.15
C LEU A 228 -10.44 -16.62 5.19
N TYR A 229 -9.94 -15.40 5.09
CA TYR A 229 -8.85 -15.07 4.21
C TYR A 229 -7.83 -14.16 4.89
N GLY A 230 -6.61 -14.20 4.38
CA GLY A 230 -5.54 -13.30 4.80
C GLY A 230 -4.71 -12.85 3.62
N TRP A 231 -4.13 -11.65 3.73
CA TRP A 231 -3.22 -11.07 2.75
C TRP A 231 -1.86 -10.84 3.38
N ALA A 232 -0.81 -11.13 2.64
CA ALA A 232 0.55 -10.81 3.07
C ALA A 232 1.38 -10.29 1.89
N PRO A 233 2.19 -9.24 2.08
CA PRO A 233 3.23 -8.88 1.14
C PRO A 233 4.41 -9.86 1.27
N LEU A 234 4.77 -10.53 0.17
CA LEU A 234 5.95 -11.41 0.13
C LEU A 234 7.19 -10.62 -0.26
N TYR A 235 7.11 -9.89 -1.37
CA TYR A 235 8.20 -9.08 -1.90
C TYR A 235 7.69 -7.69 -2.27
N PRO A 236 7.65 -6.74 -1.30
CA PRO A 236 7.14 -5.39 -1.54
C PRO A 236 7.88 -4.63 -2.65
N GLU A 237 9.17 -4.97 -2.87
CA GLU A 237 10.00 -4.37 -3.93
C GLU A 237 9.49 -4.69 -5.34
N LEU A 238 8.68 -5.73 -5.49
CA LEU A 238 8.07 -6.14 -6.77
C LEU A 238 6.72 -5.45 -7.03
N ALA A 239 6.37 -4.47 -6.24
CA ALA A 239 5.16 -3.67 -6.43
C ALA A 239 5.47 -2.18 -6.39
N CYS A 240 4.74 -1.42 -7.19
CA CYS A 240 4.80 0.02 -7.23
C CYS A 240 3.40 0.63 -7.30
N ARG A 241 3.20 1.73 -6.57
CA ARG A 241 1.97 2.51 -6.61
C ARG A 241 2.15 3.69 -7.56
N ILE A 242 1.17 3.92 -8.41
CA ILE A 242 1.10 5.07 -9.31
C ILE A 242 -0.16 5.86 -8.97
N ALA A 243 0.02 7.05 -8.43
CA ALA A 243 -1.06 8.01 -8.22
C ALA A 243 -1.29 8.81 -9.51
N SER A 244 -2.55 9.05 -9.87
CA SER A 244 -2.92 9.80 -11.08
C SER A 244 -4.01 10.83 -10.78
#